data_39fe36fb95d6b10c6974d9425d80ed7b
#
_entry.id   39fe36fb95d6b10c6974d9425d80ed7b
#
_cell.length_a   1.000
_cell.length_b   1.000
_cell.length_c   1.000
_cell.angle_alpha   90.00
_cell.angle_beta   90.00
_cell.angle_gamma   90.00
#
_symmetry.space_group_name_H-M   'P 1'
#
loop_
_entity.id
_entity.type
_entity.pdbx_description
1 polymer ?
#
loop_
_entity_poly.entity_id
_entity_poly.type
_entity_poly.pdbx_seq_one_letter_code
_entity_poly.pdbx_strand_id
1 'polypeptide(L)'
;MGARRAPRPIRSQSSGKPVVAGEPYFITTAISYPNGVPHIGHAYEVIAADAIARFKRLDGYDVFFTTGTDEHGLKIQQTAAKAGISPRAFVDDMAPRFRTMAERLDCSFDRFIRTTDADHIASAQALWRRMEENGDIYLAKYAGWYSVRDEAYYDESELVTLADGSRRAEKTGTPVEWVEEESYFFRLSAYGERLLAHYEAHPDFVGPDTRRNEVVSFVRSGLQDLSVSRTTFDWGVPVPGNPAHVMYVWVDALTNYITSCGFPDAADPRWRHWPADLHVIGKDIIRFHAVYWPAFLMSAGLPVPERVFGHGFLLNKGEKMSKSVGNVVDPVGLADTYGVDPLRYFVLREVPFGQDGSYSHEAIVNRLNADLANDLGNLAQRSLTMIARNCGGQVPKAGEPSAADRALLALADALPEKARGLMQDLALHAMLAEIWSVVAEANRYFAGQEPWTLRKTDPARMEAVLYTTAEVLRAVGILVQPFIPSAAARLLDLLAVAPEARNLADVGPDHRLVPGTALPAPSPIFPRYVEPEA
;
A
#
# COMPACT_ATOMS: atom_id res chain seq x y z
N MET A 1 20.37 -22.03 -27.09
CA MET A 1 20.63 -22.31 -25.68
C MET A 1 20.83 -20.98 -24.95
N GLY A 2 19.76 -20.32 -24.52
CA GLY A 2 19.82 -19.08 -23.75
C GLY A 2 20.04 -19.42 -22.28
N ALA A 3 21.03 -18.82 -21.67
CA ALA A 3 21.30 -18.99 -20.26
C ALA A 3 20.05 -18.60 -19.45
N ARG A 4 19.42 -19.57 -18.80
CA ARG A 4 18.38 -19.32 -17.82
C ARG A 4 18.98 -18.45 -16.72
N ARG A 5 18.58 -17.18 -16.61
CA ARG A 5 18.91 -16.37 -15.45
C ARG A 5 18.34 -17.10 -14.23
N ALA A 6 19.21 -17.40 -13.28
CA ALA A 6 18.80 -17.98 -12.01
C ALA A 6 17.77 -17.05 -11.32
N PRO A 7 16.73 -17.60 -10.67
CA PRO A 7 15.84 -16.80 -9.84
C PRO A 7 16.65 -16.09 -8.76
N ARG A 8 16.18 -14.90 -8.39
CA ARG A 8 16.76 -14.10 -7.32
C ARG A 8 16.84 -14.96 -6.05
N PRO A 9 17.97 -15.04 -5.34
CA PRO A 9 18.02 -15.75 -4.06
C PRO A 9 17.07 -15.08 -3.08
N ILE A 10 16.31 -15.90 -2.33
CA ILE A 10 15.45 -15.44 -1.23
C ILE A 10 16.31 -14.65 -0.24
N ARG A 11 15.94 -13.42 0.03
CA ARG A 11 16.69 -12.53 0.90
C ARG A 11 16.52 -12.97 2.36
N SER A 12 17.62 -13.25 3.04
CA SER A 12 17.63 -13.13 4.50
C SER A 12 17.53 -11.63 4.82
N GLN A 13 16.44 -11.20 5.46
CA GLN A 13 16.29 -9.82 5.95
C GLN A 13 17.35 -9.58 7.04
N SER A 14 18.54 -9.16 6.62
CA SER A 14 19.58 -8.74 7.55
C SER A 14 19.35 -7.28 7.88
N SER A 15 18.91 -7.01 9.11
CA SER A 15 18.85 -5.69 9.73
C SER A 15 20.11 -4.86 9.42
N GLY A 16 19.92 -3.66 8.86
CA GLY A 16 20.92 -2.60 8.88
C GLY A 16 22.00 -2.59 7.79
N LYS A 17 21.88 -3.35 6.68
CA LYS A 17 22.81 -3.18 5.56
C LYS A 17 22.41 -1.99 4.69
N PRO A 18 23.37 -1.15 4.26
CA PRO A 18 23.07 -0.11 3.29
C PRO A 18 22.51 -0.72 2.01
N VAL A 19 21.46 -0.07 1.47
CA VAL A 19 20.80 -0.45 0.22
C VAL A 19 21.81 -0.37 -0.92
N VAL A 20 21.85 -1.40 -1.77
CA VAL A 20 22.58 -1.34 -3.04
C VAL A 20 21.70 -0.51 -3.99
N ALA A 21 22.19 0.67 -4.39
CA ALA A 21 21.45 1.56 -5.28
C ALA A 21 20.98 0.84 -6.55
N GLY A 22 19.69 0.99 -6.88
CA GLY A 22 19.07 0.33 -8.04
C GLY A 22 18.68 -1.13 -7.83
N GLU A 23 18.69 -1.63 -6.59
CA GLU A 23 18.16 -2.96 -6.29
C GLU A 23 16.64 -3.01 -6.54
N PRO A 24 16.14 -3.99 -7.35
CA PRO A 24 14.72 -4.06 -7.64
C PRO A 24 13.88 -4.27 -6.37
N TYR A 25 12.73 -3.60 -6.30
CA TYR A 25 11.73 -3.79 -5.25
C TYR A 25 10.34 -3.81 -5.89
N PHE A 26 9.61 -4.89 -5.75
CA PHE A 26 8.27 -5.02 -6.31
C PHE A 26 7.22 -5.02 -5.20
N ILE A 27 6.34 -4.03 -5.25
CA ILE A 27 5.20 -3.89 -4.34
C ILE A 27 3.89 -3.89 -5.11
N THR A 28 2.86 -4.51 -4.53
CA THR A 28 1.52 -4.55 -5.11
C THR A 28 0.46 -4.26 -4.07
N THR A 29 -0.68 -3.73 -4.50
CA THR A 29 -1.94 -3.88 -3.77
C THR A 29 -2.65 -5.16 -4.20
N ALA A 30 -3.71 -5.57 -3.49
CA ALA A 30 -4.74 -6.37 -4.13
C ALA A 30 -5.33 -5.61 -5.32
N ILE A 31 -5.82 -6.33 -6.35
CA ILE A 31 -6.60 -5.72 -7.41
C ILE A 31 -8.06 -5.61 -6.97
N SER A 32 -8.64 -4.43 -7.16
CA SER A 32 -9.97 -4.12 -6.65
C SER A 32 -11.08 -4.77 -7.48
N TYR A 33 -12.09 -5.35 -6.83
CA TYR A 33 -13.26 -5.92 -7.49
C TYR A 33 -14.27 -4.80 -7.84
N PRO A 34 -14.41 -4.41 -9.14
CA PRO A 34 -15.11 -3.18 -9.53
C PRO A 34 -16.63 -3.38 -9.67
N ASN A 35 -17.26 -4.03 -8.70
CA ASN A 35 -18.71 -4.19 -8.66
C ASN A 35 -19.48 -2.93 -8.22
N GLY A 36 -18.80 -1.81 -8.18
CA GLY A 36 -19.31 -0.48 -7.92
C GLY A 36 -18.21 0.52 -7.61
N VAL A 37 -18.58 1.79 -7.34
CA VAL A 37 -17.64 2.89 -7.15
C VAL A 37 -16.59 2.63 -6.04
N PRO A 38 -15.36 3.17 -6.21
CA PRO A 38 -14.34 3.08 -5.17
C PRO A 38 -14.76 3.82 -3.90
N HIS A 39 -14.19 3.41 -2.77
CA HIS A 39 -14.43 4.02 -1.46
C HIS A 39 -13.12 4.17 -0.68
N ILE A 40 -13.18 4.86 0.46
CA ILE A 40 -11.99 5.20 1.27
C ILE A 40 -11.19 3.96 1.71
N GLY A 41 -11.79 2.77 1.80
CA GLY A 41 -11.07 1.52 2.07
C GLY A 41 -10.08 1.15 0.95
N HIS A 42 -10.50 1.30 -0.33
CA HIS A 42 -9.61 1.13 -1.48
C HIS A 42 -8.52 2.22 -1.52
N ALA A 43 -8.91 3.46 -1.19
CA ALA A 43 -7.96 4.57 -1.09
C ALA A 43 -6.90 4.32 -0.02
N TYR A 44 -7.29 3.80 1.16
CA TYR A 44 -6.36 3.47 2.23
C TYR A 44 -5.29 2.46 1.80
N GLU A 45 -5.70 1.37 1.14
CA GLU A 45 -4.79 0.34 0.65
C GLU A 45 -3.78 0.91 -0.36
N VAL A 46 -4.27 1.63 -1.38
CA VAL A 46 -3.38 2.17 -2.43
C VAL A 46 -2.48 3.29 -1.90
N ILE A 47 -2.96 4.14 -0.97
CA ILE A 47 -2.14 5.17 -0.32
C ILE A 47 -1.05 4.54 0.55
N ALA A 48 -1.37 3.49 1.31
CA ALA A 48 -0.38 2.81 2.15
C ALA A 48 0.71 2.12 1.30
N ALA A 49 0.31 1.42 0.24
CA ALA A 49 1.26 0.82 -0.70
C ALA A 49 2.12 1.89 -1.41
N ASP A 50 1.52 3.01 -1.82
CA ASP A 50 2.24 4.13 -2.43
C ASP A 50 3.25 4.78 -1.46
N ALA A 51 2.88 4.96 -0.20
CA ALA A 51 3.80 5.50 0.80
C ALA A 51 5.03 4.58 0.99
N ILE A 52 4.83 3.26 0.99
CA ILE A 52 5.92 2.29 1.04
C ILE A 52 6.77 2.36 -0.25
N ALA A 53 6.12 2.39 -1.42
CA ALA A 53 6.81 2.49 -2.71
C ALA A 53 7.67 3.76 -2.80
N ARG A 54 7.11 4.92 -2.42
CA ARG A 54 7.83 6.20 -2.38
C ARG A 54 9.00 6.17 -1.38
N PHE A 55 8.80 5.58 -0.21
CA PHE A 55 9.89 5.43 0.77
C PHE A 55 11.03 4.57 0.20
N LYS A 56 10.71 3.45 -0.45
CA LYS A 56 11.72 2.59 -1.07
C LYS A 56 12.47 3.30 -2.21
N ARG A 57 11.78 4.09 -3.05
CA ARG A 57 12.43 4.95 -4.06
C ARG A 57 13.35 5.97 -3.40
N LEU A 58 12.88 6.63 -2.33
CA LEU A 58 13.65 7.59 -1.55
C LEU A 58 14.90 6.96 -0.92
N ASP A 59 14.84 5.67 -0.58
CA ASP A 59 15.95 4.87 -0.04
C ASP A 59 16.84 4.23 -1.14
N GLY A 60 16.59 4.55 -2.42
CA GLY A 60 17.45 4.19 -3.55
C GLY A 60 17.11 2.89 -4.26
N TYR A 61 15.98 2.22 -3.96
CA TYR A 61 15.53 1.04 -4.69
C TYR A 61 14.97 1.40 -6.07
N ASP A 62 15.12 0.46 -7.02
CA ASP A 62 14.39 0.47 -8.28
C ASP A 62 13.01 -0.17 -8.06
N VAL A 63 12.03 0.65 -7.77
CA VAL A 63 10.69 0.22 -7.36
C VAL A 63 9.77 0.05 -8.55
N PHE A 64 9.09 -1.10 -8.60
CA PHE A 64 7.95 -1.36 -9.48
C PHE A 64 6.70 -1.52 -8.62
N PHE A 65 5.72 -0.64 -8.79
CA PHE A 65 4.47 -0.63 -8.02
C PHE A 65 3.28 -0.89 -8.93
N THR A 66 2.47 -1.91 -8.61
CA THR A 66 1.27 -2.25 -9.38
C THR A 66 0.01 -2.30 -8.53
N THR A 67 -1.08 -1.86 -9.14
CA THR A 67 -2.45 -1.96 -8.64
C THR A 67 -3.36 -2.25 -9.83
N GLY A 68 -4.66 -2.47 -9.62
CA GLY A 68 -5.55 -2.74 -10.74
C GLY A 68 -6.97 -3.15 -10.34
N THR A 69 -7.66 -3.80 -11.29
CA THR A 69 -9.03 -4.26 -11.12
C THR A 69 -9.19 -5.73 -11.49
N ASP A 70 -9.92 -6.48 -10.64
CA ASP A 70 -10.38 -7.84 -10.84
C ASP A 70 -11.78 -7.80 -11.47
N GLU A 71 -11.88 -8.10 -12.77
CA GLU A 71 -13.04 -7.74 -13.59
C GLU A 71 -13.90 -8.93 -13.99
N HIS A 72 -13.56 -10.14 -13.61
CA HIS A 72 -14.29 -11.36 -13.96
C HIS A 72 -15.20 -11.86 -12.84
N GLY A 73 -15.98 -12.90 -13.13
CA GLY A 73 -16.82 -13.60 -12.17
C GLY A 73 -18.32 -13.33 -12.27
N LEU A 74 -19.08 -14.22 -11.64
CA LEU A 74 -20.55 -14.25 -11.70
C LEU A 74 -21.20 -12.93 -11.22
N LYS A 75 -20.63 -12.33 -10.17
CA LYS A 75 -21.18 -11.10 -9.58
C LYS A 75 -21.09 -9.90 -10.52
N ILE A 76 -20.00 -9.76 -11.27
CA ILE A 76 -19.88 -8.74 -12.33
C ILE A 76 -20.91 -9.00 -13.42
N GLN A 77 -21.03 -10.24 -13.89
CA GLN A 77 -22.02 -10.63 -14.91
C GLN A 77 -23.45 -10.28 -14.46
N GLN A 78 -23.81 -10.66 -13.24
CA GLN A 78 -25.14 -10.35 -12.67
C GLN A 78 -25.38 -8.84 -12.51
N THR A 79 -24.36 -8.09 -12.09
CA THR A 79 -24.49 -6.63 -11.92
C THR A 79 -24.66 -5.93 -13.26
N ALA A 80 -23.89 -6.32 -14.27
CA ALA A 80 -24.04 -5.84 -15.64
C ALA A 80 -25.42 -6.15 -16.23
N ALA A 81 -25.89 -7.39 -16.04
CA ALA A 81 -27.22 -7.81 -16.49
C ALA A 81 -28.34 -6.98 -15.84
N LYS A 82 -28.25 -6.68 -14.54
CA LYS A 82 -29.20 -5.78 -13.84
C LYS A 82 -29.16 -4.36 -14.39
N ALA A 83 -28.02 -3.90 -14.87
CA ALA A 83 -27.85 -2.60 -15.52
C ALA A 83 -28.24 -2.61 -17.02
N GLY A 84 -28.59 -3.77 -17.61
CA GLY A 84 -28.96 -3.91 -19.01
C GLY A 84 -27.80 -3.75 -19.99
N ILE A 85 -26.55 -3.98 -19.56
CA ILE A 85 -25.36 -3.84 -20.38
C ILE A 85 -24.51 -5.13 -20.32
N SER A 86 -23.55 -5.27 -21.25
CA SER A 86 -22.61 -6.38 -21.21
C SER A 86 -21.62 -6.27 -20.04
N PRO A 87 -21.11 -7.39 -19.49
CA PRO A 87 -20.05 -7.35 -18.46
C PRO A 87 -18.85 -6.54 -18.91
N ARG A 88 -18.44 -6.64 -20.17
CA ARG A 88 -17.33 -5.84 -20.73
C ARG A 88 -17.60 -4.35 -20.66
N ALA A 89 -18.77 -3.89 -21.08
CA ALA A 89 -19.14 -2.48 -21.02
C ALA A 89 -19.22 -1.97 -19.57
N PHE A 90 -19.69 -2.83 -18.65
CA PHE A 90 -19.74 -2.50 -17.23
C PHE A 90 -18.33 -2.26 -16.63
N VAL A 91 -17.37 -3.17 -16.85
CA VAL A 91 -16.03 -3.02 -16.30
C VAL A 91 -15.23 -1.93 -17.01
N ASP A 92 -15.48 -1.66 -18.30
CA ASP A 92 -14.88 -0.55 -19.03
C ASP A 92 -15.33 0.83 -18.51
N ASP A 93 -16.52 0.93 -17.91
CA ASP A 93 -16.97 2.12 -17.19
C ASP A 93 -16.39 2.19 -15.76
N MET A 94 -16.28 1.05 -15.09
CA MET A 94 -15.93 1.02 -13.66
C MET A 94 -14.43 1.09 -13.40
N ALA A 95 -13.59 0.37 -14.16
CA ALA A 95 -12.14 0.32 -13.93
C ALA A 95 -11.46 1.69 -13.98
N PRO A 96 -11.80 2.59 -14.92
CA PRO A 96 -11.23 3.95 -14.94
C PRO A 96 -11.50 4.75 -13.66
N ARG A 97 -12.58 4.48 -12.94
CA ARG A 97 -12.91 5.18 -11.69
C ARG A 97 -11.93 4.83 -10.57
N PHE A 98 -11.50 3.55 -10.49
CA PHE A 98 -10.46 3.12 -9.55
C PHE A 98 -9.09 3.71 -9.90
N ARG A 99 -8.76 3.72 -11.18
CA ARG A 99 -7.53 4.35 -11.67
C ARG A 99 -7.51 5.85 -11.36
N THR A 100 -8.57 6.57 -11.71
CA THR A 100 -8.71 8.01 -11.44
C THR A 100 -8.66 8.31 -9.95
N MET A 101 -9.27 7.48 -9.09
CA MET A 101 -9.15 7.62 -7.63
C MET A 101 -7.67 7.57 -7.21
N ALA A 102 -6.91 6.57 -7.64
CA ALA A 102 -5.50 6.44 -7.28
C ALA A 102 -4.66 7.62 -7.81
N GLU A 103 -4.89 8.06 -9.07
CA GLU A 103 -4.23 9.22 -9.67
C GLU A 103 -4.57 10.53 -8.92
N ARG A 104 -5.84 10.74 -8.58
CA ARG A 104 -6.29 11.92 -7.82
C ARG A 104 -5.73 11.96 -6.39
N LEU A 105 -5.41 10.81 -5.81
CA LEU A 105 -4.77 10.69 -4.50
C LEU A 105 -3.24 10.72 -4.56
N ASP A 106 -2.69 11.10 -5.72
CA ASP A 106 -1.23 11.20 -5.97
C ASP A 106 -0.50 9.87 -5.70
N CYS A 107 -1.09 8.73 -6.12
CA CYS A 107 -0.45 7.43 -6.02
C CYS A 107 0.41 7.16 -7.27
N SER A 108 1.65 6.76 -7.06
CA SER A 108 2.72 6.67 -8.06
C SER A 108 2.91 5.24 -8.61
N PHE A 109 1.80 4.53 -8.90
CA PHE A 109 1.87 3.20 -9.49
C PHE A 109 2.46 3.24 -10.91
N ASP A 110 3.25 2.21 -11.25
CA ASP A 110 3.89 2.06 -12.56
C ASP A 110 2.97 1.30 -13.54
N ARG A 111 2.11 0.43 -13.03
CA ARG A 111 1.12 -0.30 -13.83
C ARG A 111 -0.23 -0.37 -13.11
N PHE A 112 -1.29 -0.05 -13.86
CA PHE A 112 -2.67 -0.36 -13.52
C PHE A 112 -3.11 -1.53 -14.38
N ILE A 113 -3.22 -2.74 -13.80
CA ILE A 113 -3.57 -3.96 -14.52
C ILE A 113 -5.07 -4.22 -14.46
N ARG A 114 -5.62 -4.73 -15.56
CA ARG A 114 -6.99 -5.22 -15.64
C ARG A 114 -6.97 -6.72 -15.96
N THR A 115 -7.78 -7.52 -15.28
CA THR A 115 -7.83 -8.96 -15.60
C THR A 115 -8.42 -9.24 -16.98
N THR A 116 -9.10 -8.26 -17.60
CA THR A 116 -9.56 -8.30 -18.99
C THR A 116 -8.51 -7.92 -20.03
N ASP A 117 -7.28 -7.57 -19.62
CA ASP A 117 -6.18 -7.29 -20.55
C ASP A 117 -5.71 -8.59 -21.24
N ALA A 118 -5.36 -8.48 -22.52
CA ALA A 118 -4.98 -9.64 -23.31
C ALA A 118 -3.72 -10.38 -22.79
N ASP A 119 -2.74 -9.63 -22.27
CA ASP A 119 -1.54 -10.20 -21.66
C ASP A 119 -1.84 -10.91 -20.34
N HIS A 120 -2.84 -10.43 -19.58
CA HIS A 120 -3.29 -11.10 -18.37
C HIS A 120 -3.98 -12.43 -18.68
N ILE A 121 -4.90 -12.46 -19.65
CA ILE A 121 -5.54 -13.70 -20.09
C ILE A 121 -4.51 -14.74 -20.53
N ALA A 122 -3.52 -14.32 -21.33
CA ALA A 122 -2.43 -15.19 -21.77
C ALA A 122 -1.59 -15.72 -20.59
N SER A 123 -1.32 -14.89 -19.60
CA SER A 123 -0.59 -15.24 -18.38
C SER A 123 -1.38 -16.24 -17.52
N ALA A 124 -2.67 -16.01 -17.29
CA ALA A 124 -3.53 -16.92 -16.52
C ALA A 124 -3.58 -18.30 -17.17
N GLN A 125 -3.73 -18.35 -18.50
CA GLN A 125 -3.69 -19.60 -19.24
C GLN A 125 -2.32 -20.29 -19.21
N ALA A 126 -1.24 -19.53 -19.20
CA ALA A 126 0.11 -20.09 -19.08
C ALA A 126 0.39 -20.66 -17.68
N LEU A 127 -0.09 -19.98 -16.61
CA LEU A 127 -0.01 -20.50 -15.24
C LEU A 127 -0.80 -21.80 -15.10
N TRP A 128 -2.04 -21.82 -15.62
CA TRP A 128 -2.87 -23.02 -15.64
C TRP A 128 -2.16 -24.21 -16.27
N ARG A 129 -1.63 -24.04 -17.50
CA ARG A 129 -0.91 -25.12 -18.20
C ARG A 129 0.24 -25.67 -17.39
N ARG A 130 1.02 -24.82 -16.70
CA ARG A 130 2.12 -25.29 -15.85
C ARG A 130 1.66 -26.13 -14.67
N MET A 131 0.55 -25.73 -14.02
CA MET A 131 -0.05 -26.50 -12.91
C MET A 131 -0.63 -27.83 -13.41
N GLU A 132 -1.25 -27.84 -14.60
CA GLU A 132 -1.78 -29.02 -15.26
C GLU A 132 -0.66 -29.99 -15.68
N GLU A 133 0.40 -29.48 -16.32
CA GLU A 133 1.59 -30.26 -16.70
C GLU A 133 2.30 -30.87 -15.49
N ASN A 134 2.24 -30.22 -14.32
CA ASN A 134 2.75 -30.76 -13.07
C ASN A 134 1.83 -31.83 -12.45
N GLY A 135 0.63 -32.07 -13.01
CA GLY A 135 -0.34 -33.05 -12.55
C GLY A 135 -1.19 -32.60 -11.36
N ASP A 136 -1.18 -31.30 -11.06
CA ASP A 136 -1.92 -30.74 -9.91
C ASP A 136 -3.33 -30.26 -10.26
N ILE A 137 -3.70 -30.27 -11.55
CA ILE A 137 -5.06 -29.96 -11.99
C ILE A 137 -5.71 -31.24 -12.55
N TYR A 138 -6.93 -31.56 -12.08
CA TYR A 138 -7.72 -32.70 -12.52
C TYR A 138 -9.21 -32.36 -12.58
N LEU A 139 -9.94 -33.03 -13.50
CA LEU A 139 -11.39 -32.86 -13.66
C LEU A 139 -12.15 -33.83 -12.75
N ALA A 140 -13.15 -33.34 -12.02
CA ALA A 140 -14.03 -34.15 -11.19
C ALA A 140 -15.45 -33.53 -11.09
N LYS A 141 -16.43 -34.36 -10.72
CA LYS A 141 -17.76 -33.86 -10.35
C LYS A 141 -17.74 -33.46 -8.89
N TYR A 142 -18.23 -32.27 -8.61
CA TYR A 142 -18.34 -31.72 -7.27
C TYR A 142 -19.80 -31.41 -6.93
N ALA A 143 -20.15 -31.71 -5.69
CA ALA A 143 -21.43 -31.33 -5.11
C ALA A 143 -21.13 -30.64 -3.75
N GLY A 144 -21.63 -29.43 -3.57
CA GLY A 144 -21.33 -28.66 -2.35
C GLY A 144 -22.17 -27.40 -2.19
N TRP A 145 -22.09 -26.80 -1.01
CA TRP A 145 -22.77 -25.55 -0.67
C TRP A 145 -21.96 -24.35 -1.19
N TYR A 146 -22.48 -23.65 -2.18
CA TYR A 146 -21.84 -22.51 -2.84
C TYR A 146 -22.48 -21.19 -2.46
N SER A 147 -21.66 -20.18 -2.10
CA SER A 147 -22.10 -18.79 -1.94
C SER A 147 -21.73 -17.97 -3.17
N VAL A 148 -22.75 -17.48 -3.87
CA VAL A 148 -22.57 -16.56 -5.02
C VAL A 148 -21.91 -15.24 -4.58
N ARG A 149 -22.22 -14.78 -3.36
CA ARG A 149 -21.65 -13.52 -2.85
C ARG A 149 -20.17 -13.63 -2.52
N ASP A 150 -19.77 -14.74 -1.93
CA ASP A 150 -18.38 -14.97 -1.49
C ASP A 150 -17.56 -15.67 -2.57
N GLU A 151 -18.24 -16.12 -3.66
CA GLU A 151 -17.68 -16.91 -4.77
C GLU A 151 -16.88 -18.14 -4.26
N ALA A 152 -17.38 -18.77 -3.21
CA ALA A 152 -16.71 -19.86 -2.50
C ALA A 152 -17.66 -20.99 -2.13
N TYR A 153 -17.11 -22.22 -2.09
CA TYR A 153 -17.77 -23.38 -1.49
C TYR A 153 -17.50 -23.44 0.01
N TYR A 154 -18.47 -23.98 0.74
CA TYR A 154 -18.43 -24.14 2.19
C TYR A 154 -18.71 -25.60 2.58
N ASP A 155 -17.97 -26.11 3.55
CA ASP A 155 -18.25 -27.40 4.16
C ASP A 155 -19.45 -27.32 5.09
N GLU A 156 -20.14 -28.45 5.33
CA GLU A 156 -21.26 -28.56 6.27
C GLU A 156 -20.95 -27.95 7.64
N SER A 157 -19.72 -28.10 8.11
CA SER A 157 -19.25 -27.58 9.39
C SER A 157 -19.10 -26.04 9.43
N GLU A 158 -19.14 -25.39 8.28
CA GLU A 158 -19.04 -23.93 8.13
C GLU A 158 -20.40 -23.27 7.92
N LEU A 159 -21.49 -24.04 8.03
CA LEU A 159 -22.84 -23.57 7.75
C LEU A 159 -23.69 -23.48 8.99
N VAL A 160 -24.56 -22.46 8.99
CA VAL A 160 -25.68 -22.33 9.95
C VAL A 160 -27.01 -22.50 9.22
N THR A 161 -27.86 -23.37 9.74
CA THR A 161 -29.23 -23.55 9.24
C THR A 161 -30.16 -22.58 9.98
N LEU A 162 -30.92 -21.78 9.24
CA LEU A 162 -31.88 -20.83 9.79
C LEU A 162 -33.23 -21.52 10.08
N ALA A 163 -34.13 -20.84 10.81
CA ALA A 163 -35.44 -21.35 11.20
C ALA A 163 -36.38 -21.68 10.01
N ASP A 164 -36.13 -21.04 8.85
CA ASP A 164 -36.83 -21.27 7.59
C ASP A 164 -36.26 -22.44 6.76
N GLY A 165 -35.23 -23.12 7.28
CA GLY A 165 -34.51 -24.20 6.61
C GLY A 165 -33.44 -23.75 5.61
N SER A 166 -33.29 -22.46 5.36
CA SER A 166 -32.21 -21.94 4.52
C SER A 166 -30.85 -22.05 5.23
N ARG A 167 -29.78 -22.16 4.44
CA ARG A 167 -28.41 -22.26 4.96
C ARG A 167 -27.59 -21.03 4.63
N ARG A 168 -26.70 -20.68 5.55
CA ARG A 168 -25.76 -19.55 5.40
C ARG A 168 -24.38 -19.95 5.88
N ALA A 169 -23.36 -19.37 5.26
CA ALA A 169 -21.99 -19.46 5.77
C ALA A 169 -21.89 -18.77 7.14
N GLU A 170 -21.37 -19.47 8.15
CA GLU A 170 -21.31 -19.00 9.54
C GLU A 170 -20.53 -17.70 9.68
N LYS A 171 -19.35 -17.62 9.02
CA LYS A 171 -18.43 -16.48 9.14
C LYS A 171 -18.89 -15.24 8.40
N THR A 172 -19.52 -15.40 7.24
CA THR A 172 -19.87 -14.28 6.36
C THR A 172 -21.36 -13.92 6.41
N GLY A 173 -22.19 -14.81 6.97
CA GLY A 173 -23.65 -14.66 6.99
C GLY A 173 -24.30 -14.75 5.61
N THR A 174 -23.56 -15.15 4.57
CA THR A 174 -24.05 -15.19 3.19
C THR A 174 -24.89 -16.42 2.91
N PRO A 175 -25.97 -16.30 2.11
CA PRO A 175 -26.74 -17.45 1.66
C PRO A 175 -25.85 -18.40 0.85
N VAL A 176 -26.10 -19.72 1.02
CA VAL A 176 -25.46 -20.77 0.23
C VAL A 176 -26.55 -21.64 -0.44
N GLU A 177 -26.23 -22.13 -1.63
CA GLU A 177 -27.08 -23.02 -2.41
C GLU A 177 -26.31 -24.30 -2.70
N TRP A 178 -27.05 -25.45 -2.74
CA TRP A 178 -26.44 -26.72 -3.12
C TRP A 178 -26.26 -26.76 -4.64
N VAL A 179 -25.00 -26.92 -5.07
CA VAL A 179 -24.60 -26.95 -6.49
C VAL A 179 -23.92 -28.28 -6.78
N GLU A 180 -24.31 -28.92 -7.88
CA GLU A 180 -23.60 -30.06 -8.46
C GLU A 180 -23.11 -29.65 -9.84
N GLU A 181 -21.78 -29.62 -10.00
CA GLU A 181 -21.16 -29.29 -11.30
C GLU A 181 -19.87 -30.09 -11.54
N GLU A 182 -19.54 -30.26 -12.81
CA GLU A 182 -18.21 -30.70 -13.19
C GLU A 182 -17.23 -29.53 -13.05
N SER A 183 -16.13 -29.77 -12.37
CA SER A 183 -15.12 -28.72 -12.12
C SER A 183 -13.71 -29.29 -12.20
N TYR A 184 -12.78 -28.46 -12.61
CA TYR A 184 -11.35 -28.73 -12.41
C TYR A 184 -11.00 -28.43 -10.97
N PHE A 185 -10.15 -29.30 -10.39
CA PHE A 185 -9.63 -29.17 -9.03
C PHE A 185 -8.12 -28.99 -9.06
N PHE A 186 -7.63 -28.13 -8.17
CA PHE A 186 -6.21 -28.02 -7.86
C PHE A 186 -5.92 -28.83 -6.60
N ARG A 187 -4.86 -29.66 -6.61
CA ARG A 187 -4.43 -30.54 -5.49
C ARG A 187 -3.84 -29.74 -4.33
N LEU A 188 -4.60 -28.79 -3.79
CA LEU A 188 -4.14 -27.92 -2.70
C LEU A 188 -3.74 -28.74 -1.47
N SER A 189 -4.42 -29.86 -1.19
CA SER A 189 -4.12 -30.77 -0.09
C SER A 189 -2.68 -31.30 -0.10
N ALA A 190 -2.06 -31.41 -1.28
CA ALA A 190 -0.66 -31.86 -1.43
C ALA A 190 0.38 -30.80 -1.01
N TYR A 191 -0.04 -29.57 -0.75
CA TYR A 191 0.88 -28.44 -0.48
C TYR A 191 0.98 -28.08 1.00
N GLY A 192 0.18 -28.68 1.89
CA GLY A 192 0.14 -28.33 3.33
C GLY A 192 1.49 -28.35 4.00
N GLU A 193 2.25 -29.45 3.89
CA GLU A 193 3.58 -29.57 4.50
C GLU A 193 4.59 -28.57 3.89
N ARG A 194 4.54 -28.37 2.58
CA ARG A 194 5.44 -27.42 1.88
C ARG A 194 5.18 -25.99 2.31
N LEU A 195 3.92 -25.61 2.49
CA LEU A 195 3.53 -24.30 3.00
C LEU A 195 3.97 -24.09 4.45
N LEU A 196 3.76 -25.08 5.33
CA LEU A 196 4.21 -25.00 6.72
C LEU A 196 5.73 -24.87 6.82
N ALA A 197 6.47 -25.65 6.04
CA ALA A 197 7.93 -25.55 5.98
C ALA A 197 8.38 -24.17 5.46
N HIS A 198 7.67 -23.62 4.49
CA HIS A 198 7.94 -22.26 3.99
C HIS A 198 7.73 -21.20 5.07
N TYR A 199 6.60 -21.27 5.83
CA TYR A 199 6.33 -20.31 6.91
C TYR A 199 7.32 -20.42 8.09
N GLU A 200 7.85 -21.62 8.34
CA GLU A 200 8.88 -21.83 9.35
C GLU A 200 10.23 -21.25 8.92
N ALA A 201 10.62 -21.47 7.66
CA ALA A 201 11.84 -20.92 7.09
C ALA A 201 11.79 -19.39 6.89
N HIS A 202 10.60 -18.82 6.72
CA HIS A 202 10.36 -17.39 6.45
C HIS A 202 9.31 -16.82 7.42
N PRO A 203 9.69 -16.55 8.70
CA PRO A 203 8.75 -16.11 9.74
C PRO A 203 8.04 -14.79 9.40
N ASP A 204 8.66 -13.94 8.58
CA ASP A 204 8.10 -12.64 8.14
C ASP A 204 7.25 -12.72 6.87
N PHE A 205 7.09 -13.92 6.28
CA PHE A 205 6.32 -14.10 5.05
C PHE A 205 4.88 -13.60 5.16
N VAL A 206 4.23 -13.84 6.31
CA VAL A 206 2.85 -13.37 6.58
C VAL A 206 2.88 -12.36 7.72
N GLY A 207 2.39 -11.17 7.48
CA GLY A 207 2.22 -10.13 8.49
C GLY A 207 0.79 -9.58 8.53
N PRO A 208 0.41 -8.96 9.65
CA PRO A 208 1.01 -9.03 10.97
C PRO A 208 0.87 -10.41 11.62
N ASP A 209 1.48 -10.62 12.80
CA ASP A 209 1.50 -11.91 13.52
C ASP A 209 0.13 -12.54 13.72
N THR A 210 -0.89 -11.73 13.96
CA THR A 210 -2.27 -12.22 14.10
C THR A 210 -2.74 -12.92 12.81
N ARG A 211 -2.35 -12.41 11.64
CA ARG A 211 -2.69 -13.02 10.35
C ARG A 211 -1.83 -14.25 10.07
N ARG A 212 -0.55 -14.19 10.44
CA ARG A 212 0.33 -15.38 10.37
C ARG A 212 -0.24 -16.56 11.18
N ASN A 213 -0.65 -16.30 12.41
CA ASN A 213 -1.23 -17.34 13.27
C ASN A 213 -2.52 -17.92 12.69
N GLU A 214 -3.39 -17.09 12.10
CA GLU A 214 -4.60 -17.52 11.41
C GLU A 214 -4.26 -18.44 10.22
N VAL A 215 -3.32 -18.04 9.37
CA VAL A 215 -2.90 -18.81 8.18
C VAL A 215 -2.27 -20.14 8.58
N VAL A 216 -1.35 -20.13 9.52
CA VAL A 216 -0.69 -21.37 10.01
C VAL A 216 -1.71 -22.33 10.61
N SER A 217 -2.65 -21.83 11.41
CA SER A 217 -3.73 -22.64 11.98
C SER A 217 -4.61 -23.26 10.91
N PHE A 218 -4.98 -22.47 9.89
CA PHE A 218 -5.79 -22.95 8.77
C PHE A 218 -5.08 -24.06 7.99
N VAL A 219 -3.79 -23.91 7.67
CA VAL A 219 -3.05 -24.97 6.94
C VAL A 219 -2.88 -26.21 7.81
N ARG A 220 -2.62 -26.08 9.11
CA ARG A 220 -2.51 -27.19 10.05
C ARG A 220 -3.80 -27.99 10.26
N SER A 221 -4.97 -27.36 10.07
CA SER A 221 -6.26 -28.06 10.17
C SER A 221 -6.52 -29.03 9.01
N GLY A 222 -5.65 -29.02 7.99
CA GLY A 222 -5.76 -29.86 6.79
C GLY A 222 -6.38 -29.11 5.63
N LEU A 223 -5.68 -29.10 4.49
CA LEU A 223 -6.15 -28.48 3.26
C LEU A 223 -6.95 -29.46 2.44
N GLN A 224 -8.05 -28.99 1.84
CA GLN A 224 -8.84 -29.71 0.84
C GLN A 224 -8.45 -29.25 -0.57
N ASP A 225 -8.67 -30.11 -1.57
CA ASP A 225 -8.45 -29.73 -2.96
C ASP A 225 -9.44 -28.64 -3.37
N LEU A 226 -8.95 -27.67 -4.14
CA LEU A 226 -9.68 -26.47 -4.47
C LEU A 226 -10.33 -26.57 -5.86
N SER A 227 -11.64 -26.37 -5.96
CA SER A 227 -12.33 -26.21 -7.24
C SER A 227 -11.89 -24.92 -7.93
N VAL A 228 -11.25 -25.05 -9.10
CA VAL A 228 -10.58 -23.94 -9.81
C VAL A 228 -11.21 -23.58 -11.16
N SER A 229 -12.39 -24.13 -11.48
CA SER A 229 -13.17 -23.72 -12.65
C SER A 229 -14.67 -23.63 -12.38
N ARG A 230 -15.40 -22.98 -13.29
CA ARG A 230 -16.87 -22.83 -13.24
C ARG A 230 -17.45 -23.03 -14.63
N THR A 231 -18.68 -23.59 -14.66
CA THR A 231 -19.50 -23.76 -15.87
C THR A 231 -20.82 -23.00 -15.80
N THR A 232 -21.17 -22.46 -14.62
CA THR A 232 -22.45 -21.79 -14.35
C THR A 232 -22.50 -20.35 -14.91
N PHE A 233 -21.39 -19.80 -15.36
CA PHE A 233 -21.27 -18.51 -16.04
C PHE A 233 -20.09 -18.54 -17.02
N ASP A 234 -20.05 -17.57 -17.94
CA ASP A 234 -19.06 -17.50 -19.04
C ASP A 234 -18.16 -16.26 -19.00
N TRP A 235 -18.39 -15.34 -18.03
CA TRP A 235 -17.57 -14.14 -17.86
C TRP A 235 -16.33 -14.42 -16.99
N GLY A 236 -15.25 -14.86 -17.64
CA GLY A 236 -13.99 -15.25 -17.01
C GLY A 236 -12.94 -15.65 -18.04
N VAL A 237 -11.74 -16.00 -17.58
CA VAL A 237 -10.67 -16.52 -18.45
C VAL A 237 -11.02 -17.96 -18.83
N PRO A 238 -11.13 -18.29 -20.13
CA PRO A 238 -11.42 -19.65 -20.57
C PRO A 238 -10.31 -20.63 -20.18
N VAL A 239 -10.69 -21.81 -19.68
CA VAL A 239 -9.73 -22.90 -19.39
C VAL A 239 -9.09 -23.40 -20.70
N PRO A 240 -7.76 -23.51 -20.77
CA PRO A 240 -7.08 -24.05 -21.94
C PRO A 240 -7.57 -25.46 -22.30
N GLY A 241 -7.91 -25.66 -23.57
CA GLY A 241 -8.41 -26.96 -24.05
C GLY A 241 -9.85 -27.29 -23.71
N ASN A 242 -10.51 -26.55 -22.82
CA ASN A 242 -11.92 -26.75 -22.45
C ASN A 242 -12.64 -25.41 -22.20
N PRO A 243 -13.02 -24.68 -23.26
CA PRO A 243 -13.61 -23.34 -23.15
C PRO A 243 -15.05 -23.35 -22.60
N ALA A 244 -15.64 -24.52 -22.33
CA ALA A 244 -16.90 -24.63 -21.58
C ALA A 244 -16.73 -24.28 -20.09
N HIS A 245 -15.48 -24.28 -19.59
CA HIS A 245 -15.13 -23.85 -18.26
C HIS A 245 -14.42 -22.50 -18.30
N VAL A 246 -14.72 -21.62 -17.35
CA VAL A 246 -13.92 -20.45 -17.02
C VAL A 246 -13.14 -20.68 -15.73
N MET A 247 -11.96 -20.06 -15.62
CA MET A 247 -11.14 -20.16 -14.42
C MET A 247 -11.86 -19.58 -13.21
N TYR A 248 -11.64 -20.19 -12.06
CA TYR A 248 -12.04 -19.62 -10.78
C TYR A 248 -11.35 -18.27 -10.57
N VAL A 249 -12.12 -17.29 -10.08
CA VAL A 249 -11.71 -15.89 -9.96
C VAL A 249 -10.35 -15.72 -9.27
N TRP A 250 -10.01 -16.55 -8.28
CA TRP A 250 -8.74 -16.43 -7.56
C TRP A 250 -7.54 -17.01 -8.33
N VAL A 251 -7.70 -17.98 -9.22
CA VAL A 251 -6.62 -18.38 -10.15
C VAL A 251 -6.33 -17.24 -11.12
N ASP A 252 -7.40 -16.65 -11.65
CA ASP A 252 -7.35 -15.49 -12.53
C ASP A 252 -6.75 -14.28 -11.81
N ALA A 253 -7.40 -13.79 -10.76
CA ALA A 253 -6.99 -12.59 -10.05
C ALA A 253 -5.54 -12.63 -9.56
N LEU A 254 -5.10 -13.70 -8.88
CA LEU A 254 -3.75 -13.81 -8.33
C LEU A 254 -2.65 -13.80 -9.40
N THR A 255 -2.96 -14.22 -10.62
CA THR A 255 -2.01 -14.20 -11.73
C THR A 255 -1.59 -12.77 -12.14
N ASN A 256 -2.36 -11.74 -11.78
CA ASN A 256 -2.04 -10.35 -12.11
C ASN A 256 -0.62 -9.95 -11.68
N TYR A 257 -0.14 -10.49 -10.58
CA TYR A 257 1.17 -10.15 -10.01
C TYR A 257 2.33 -10.55 -10.91
N ILE A 258 2.30 -11.77 -11.45
CA ILE A 258 3.32 -12.22 -12.41
C ILE A 258 3.10 -11.63 -13.80
N THR A 259 1.86 -11.41 -14.21
CA THR A 259 1.53 -10.71 -15.46
C THR A 259 2.19 -9.34 -15.49
N SER A 260 2.10 -8.61 -14.37
CA SER A 260 2.70 -7.28 -14.26
C SER A 260 4.20 -7.28 -14.54
N CYS A 261 4.88 -8.38 -14.20
CA CYS A 261 6.31 -8.58 -14.46
C CYS A 261 6.63 -9.21 -15.82
N GLY A 262 5.62 -9.39 -16.70
CA GLY A 262 5.83 -9.86 -18.07
C GLY A 262 5.70 -11.38 -18.28
N PHE A 263 5.28 -12.15 -17.24
CA PHE A 263 5.01 -13.58 -17.39
C PHE A 263 4.00 -13.83 -18.55
N PRO A 264 4.17 -14.87 -19.37
CA PRO A 264 5.13 -15.98 -19.27
C PRO A 264 6.48 -15.74 -19.95
N ASP A 265 6.75 -14.53 -20.46
CA ASP A 265 8.02 -14.23 -21.13
C ASP A 265 9.14 -13.95 -20.10
N ALA A 266 10.00 -14.95 -19.90
CA ALA A 266 11.14 -14.81 -19.00
C ALA A 266 12.22 -13.82 -19.51
N ALA A 267 12.14 -13.35 -20.76
CA ALA A 267 13.02 -12.33 -21.32
C ALA A 267 12.52 -10.90 -21.09
N ASP A 268 11.27 -10.73 -20.65
CA ASP A 268 10.73 -9.42 -20.33
C ASP A 268 11.61 -8.74 -19.25
N PRO A 269 12.08 -7.51 -19.48
CA PRO A 269 12.96 -6.82 -18.54
C PRO A 269 12.31 -6.58 -17.16
N ARG A 270 10.98 -6.55 -17.09
CA ARG A 270 10.24 -6.42 -15.82
C ARG A 270 10.32 -7.67 -14.95
N TRP A 271 10.63 -8.85 -15.54
CA TRP A 271 10.77 -10.10 -14.79
C TRP A 271 11.84 -10.05 -13.70
N ARG A 272 12.78 -9.10 -13.79
CA ARG A 272 13.79 -8.85 -12.75
C ARG A 272 13.20 -8.43 -11.40
N HIS A 273 11.96 -7.92 -11.39
CA HIS A 273 11.25 -7.51 -10.17
C HIS A 273 10.53 -8.69 -9.49
N TRP A 274 10.29 -9.80 -10.21
CA TRP A 274 9.74 -10.99 -9.58
C TRP A 274 10.82 -11.80 -8.85
N PRO A 275 10.59 -12.37 -7.62
CA PRO A 275 9.34 -12.34 -6.86
C PRO A 275 9.03 -10.97 -6.24
N ALA A 276 7.73 -10.75 -5.92
CA ALA A 276 7.29 -9.55 -5.23
C ALA A 276 7.91 -9.48 -3.82
N ASP A 277 8.45 -8.31 -3.47
CA ASP A 277 8.96 -8.05 -2.12
C ASP A 277 7.81 -7.88 -1.12
N LEU A 278 6.66 -7.34 -1.57
CA LEU A 278 5.51 -7.12 -0.69
C LEU A 278 4.18 -7.12 -1.45
N HIS A 279 3.27 -7.98 -1.04
CA HIS A 279 1.84 -7.87 -1.35
C HIS A 279 1.12 -7.19 -0.18
N VAL A 280 0.57 -5.99 -0.41
CA VAL A 280 -0.30 -5.27 0.53
C VAL A 280 -1.74 -5.61 0.20
N ILE A 281 -2.48 -6.20 1.13
CA ILE A 281 -3.82 -6.71 0.87
C ILE A 281 -4.76 -6.49 2.06
N GLY A 282 -6.07 -6.50 1.84
CA GLY A 282 -7.05 -6.54 2.91
C GLY A 282 -6.96 -7.85 3.72
N LYS A 283 -7.15 -7.77 5.04
CA LYS A 283 -7.08 -8.93 5.94
C LYS A 283 -8.04 -10.07 5.60
N ASP A 284 -9.15 -9.76 4.93
CA ASP A 284 -10.20 -10.71 4.54
C ASP A 284 -9.80 -11.65 3.39
N ILE A 285 -8.77 -11.27 2.64
CA ILE A 285 -8.24 -12.06 1.51
C ILE A 285 -6.86 -12.69 1.81
N ILE A 286 -6.46 -12.74 3.09
CA ILE A 286 -5.15 -13.25 3.50
C ILE A 286 -4.92 -14.71 3.09
N ARG A 287 -5.95 -15.57 3.16
CA ARG A 287 -5.82 -16.99 2.81
C ARG A 287 -5.52 -17.21 1.34
N PHE A 288 -6.13 -16.40 0.45
CA PHE A 288 -5.88 -16.50 -0.98
C PHE A 288 -4.42 -16.15 -1.33
N HIS A 289 -3.86 -15.14 -0.67
CA HIS A 289 -2.50 -14.66 -0.94
C HIS A 289 -1.41 -15.43 -0.19
N ALA A 290 -1.72 -15.95 0.99
CA ALA A 290 -0.73 -16.65 1.82
C ALA A 290 -0.79 -18.18 1.70
N VAL A 291 -1.89 -18.76 1.17
CA VAL A 291 -2.04 -20.21 1.01
C VAL A 291 -2.17 -20.59 -0.47
N TYR A 292 -3.21 -20.10 -1.16
CA TYR A 292 -3.50 -20.52 -2.53
C TYR A 292 -2.43 -20.02 -3.50
N TRP A 293 -2.09 -18.74 -3.42
CA TRP A 293 -1.09 -18.15 -4.32
C TRP A 293 0.28 -18.82 -4.24
N PRO A 294 0.90 -19.01 -3.05
CA PRO A 294 2.14 -19.77 -2.94
C PRO A 294 2.02 -21.20 -3.47
N ALA A 295 0.90 -21.89 -3.22
CA ALA A 295 0.70 -23.25 -3.73
C ALA A 295 0.64 -23.29 -5.26
N PHE A 296 -0.07 -22.35 -5.92
CA PHE A 296 -0.10 -22.24 -7.38
C PHE A 296 1.29 -21.97 -7.96
N LEU A 297 2.03 -21.06 -7.35
CA LEU A 297 3.41 -20.75 -7.77
C LEU A 297 4.35 -21.94 -7.58
N MET A 298 4.28 -22.63 -6.46
CA MET A 298 5.06 -23.85 -6.20
C MET A 298 4.75 -24.95 -7.22
N SER A 299 3.47 -25.11 -7.59
CA SER A 299 3.03 -26.04 -8.64
C SER A 299 3.58 -25.65 -10.01
N ALA A 300 3.52 -24.37 -10.34
CA ALA A 300 4.02 -23.86 -11.61
C ALA A 300 5.55 -23.76 -11.69
N GLY A 301 6.29 -24.12 -10.63
CA GLY A 301 7.75 -24.01 -10.56
C GLY A 301 8.24 -22.55 -10.56
N LEU A 302 7.45 -21.64 -9.99
CA LEU A 302 7.76 -20.21 -9.88
C LEU A 302 8.15 -19.84 -8.46
N PRO A 303 9.02 -18.82 -8.27
CA PRO A 303 9.31 -18.28 -6.94
C PRO A 303 8.05 -17.72 -6.28
N VAL A 304 7.94 -17.90 -4.97
CA VAL A 304 6.87 -17.28 -4.15
C VAL A 304 7.27 -15.86 -3.74
N PRO A 305 6.29 -14.96 -3.44
CA PRO A 305 6.61 -13.62 -2.93
C PRO A 305 7.37 -13.67 -1.61
N GLU A 306 8.10 -12.60 -1.30
CA GLU A 306 8.88 -12.49 -0.06
C GLU A 306 7.96 -12.22 1.15
N ARG A 307 6.91 -11.40 0.98
CA ARG A 307 6.01 -11.03 2.07
C ARG A 307 4.59 -10.75 1.60
N VAL A 308 3.62 -11.18 2.40
CA VAL A 308 2.19 -10.84 2.30
C VAL A 308 1.77 -10.14 3.58
N PHE A 309 1.25 -8.91 3.48
CA PHE A 309 0.82 -8.13 4.64
C PHE A 309 -0.67 -7.81 4.56
N GLY A 310 -1.44 -8.34 5.52
CA GLY A 310 -2.88 -8.10 5.64
C GLY A 310 -3.20 -6.88 6.49
N HIS A 311 -3.58 -5.75 5.86
CA HIS A 311 -4.01 -4.56 6.59
C HIS A 311 -5.45 -4.70 7.10
N GLY A 312 -5.79 -3.90 8.14
CA GLY A 312 -7.14 -3.82 8.69
C GLY A 312 -8.09 -2.98 7.85
N PHE A 313 -9.35 -2.91 8.26
CA PHE A 313 -10.36 -2.09 7.60
C PHE A 313 -10.35 -0.66 8.12
N LEU A 314 -10.68 0.26 7.23
CA LEU A 314 -11.08 1.60 7.63
C LEU A 314 -12.61 1.61 7.76
N LEU A 315 -13.07 1.80 9.01
CA LEU A 315 -14.46 1.75 9.40
C LEU A 315 -15.10 3.14 9.34
N ASN A 316 -16.39 3.20 9.04
CA ASN A 316 -17.18 4.42 9.22
C ASN A 316 -18.06 4.27 10.47
N LYS A 317 -17.82 5.09 11.50
CA LYS A 317 -18.51 5.02 12.79
C LYS A 317 -18.48 3.62 13.44
N GLY A 318 -17.34 2.91 13.31
CA GLY A 318 -17.15 1.57 13.85
C GLY A 318 -17.76 0.43 13.02
N GLU A 319 -18.37 0.72 11.87
CA GLU A 319 -18.98 -0.29 10.98
C GLU A 319 -18.19 -0.43 9.68
N LYS A 320 -18.11 -1.67 9.17
CA LYS A 320 -17.53 -1.94 7.82
C LYS A 320 -18.39 -1.23 6.77
N MET A 321 -17.72 -0.47 5.90
CA MET A 321 -18.40 0.21 4.81
C MET A 321 -18.96 -0.80 3.80
N SER A 322 -20.23 -0.65 3.47
CA SER A 322 -20.87 -1.41 2.41
C SER A 322 -21.97 -0.59 1.73
N LYS A 323 -22.19 -0.84 0.44
CA LYS A 323 -23.23 -0.18 -0.35
C LYS A 323 -24.64 -0.50 0.16
N SER A 324 -24.85 -1.72 0.66
CA SER A 324 -26.13 -2.13 1.23
C SER A 324 -26.51 -1.38 2.50
N VAL A 325 -25.52 -0.85 3.23
CA VAL A 325 -25.70 -0.04 4.43
C VAL A 325 -25.75 1.47 4.09
N GLY A 326 -25.28 1.88 2.90
CA GLY A 326 -25.28 3.28 2.47
C GLY A 326 -24.25 4.16 3.19
N ASN A 327 -23.26 3.55 3.86
CA ASN A 327 -22.23 4.24 4.65
C ASN A 327 -20.88 4.38 3.92
N VAL A 328 -20.89 4.26 2.59
CA VAL A 328 -19.69 4.37 1.74
C VAL A 328 -19.22 5.82 1.70
N VAL A 329 -17.92 6.03 1.92
CA VAL A 329 -17.27 7.35 1.91
C VAL A 329 -16.46 7.52 0.63
N ASP A 330 -16.74 8.58 -0.14
CA ASP A 330 -16.04 8.94 -1.37
C ASP A 330 -14.66 9.54 -1.05
N PRO A 331 -13.55 8.89 -1.42
CA PRO A 331 -12.21 9.40 -1.13
C PRO A 331 -11.83 10.62 -1.95
N VAL A 332 -12.37 10.76 -3.17
CA VAL A 332 -12.09 11.93 -4.03
C VAL A 332 -12.78 13.16 -3.46
N GLY A 333 -14.04 13.04 -3.03
CA GLY A 333 -14.76 14.11 -2.35
C GLY A 333 -14.08 14.54 -1.04
N LEU A 334 -13.49 13.60 -0.29
CA LEU A 334 -12.68 13.94 0.89
C LEU A 334 -11.40 14.71 0.50
N ALA A 335 -10.70 14.27 -0.56
CA ALA A 335 -9.52 14.97 -1.05
C ALA A 335 -9.84 16.38 -1.58
N ASP A 336 -11.00 16.58 -2.20
CA ASP A 336 -11.48 17.91 -2.62
C ASP A 336 -11.80 18.82 -1.42
N THR A 337 -12.28 18.24 -0.32
CA THR A 337 -12.63 18.97 0.93
C THR A 337 -11.41 19.35 1.75
N TYR A 338 -10.51 18.40 1.99
CA TYR A 338 -9.40 18.59 2.94
C TYR A 338 -8.04 18.77 2.27
N GLY A 339 -7.92 18.43 1.00
CA GLY A 339 -6.66 18.28 0.27
C GLY A 339 -6.15 16.84 0.26
N VAL A 340 -5.36 16.51 -0.76
CA VAL A 340 -4.78 15.16 -0.94
C VAL A 340 -3.81 14.82 0.19
N ASP A 341 -2.81 15.68 0.42
CA ASP A 341 -1.79 15.43 1.47
C ASP A 341 -2.38 15.28 2.88
N PRO A 342 -3.33 16.13 3.33
CA PRO A 342 -4.01 15.92 4.61
C PRO A 342 -4.76 14.59 4.71
N LEU A 343 -5.44 14.16 3.64
CA LEU A 343 -6.12 12.87 3.63
C LEU A 343 -5.13 11.70 3.72
N ARG A 344 -4.03 11.75 2.93
CA ARG A 344 -2.94 10.77 2.98
C ARG A 344 -2.33 10.70 4.39
N TYR A 345 -1.99 11.86 4.95
CA TYR A 345 -1.47 11.95 6.31
C TYR A 345 -2.40 11.33 7.35
N PHE A 346 -3.69 11.68 7.29
CA PHE A 346 -4.71 11.17 8.20
C PHE A 346 -4.76 9.63 8.20
N VAL A 347 -4.95 9.01 7.03
CA VAL A 347 -5.13 7.55 6.94
C VAL A 347 -3.86 6.78 7.34
N LEU A 348 -2.67 7.38 7.16
CA LEU A 348 -1.40 6.75 7.50
C LEU A 348 -0.97 7.01 8.95
N ARG A 349 -1.46 8.09 9.56
CA ARG A 349 -1.10 8.50 10.93
C ARG A 349 -2.08 8.00 11.98
N GLU A 350 -3.39 8.06 11.68
CA GLU A 350 -4.45 7.71 12.62
C GLU A 350 -4.62 6.20 12.77
N VAL A 351 -4.41 5.46 11.69
CA VAL A 351 -4.65 4.01 11.65
C VAL A 351 -3.33 3.26 11.77
N PRO A 352 -3.10 2.48 12.86
CA PRO A 352 -1.96 1.58 12.93
C PRO A 352 -2.06 0.54 11.81
N PHE A 353 -1.07 0.51 10.90
CA PHE A 353 -1.10 -0.37 9.74
C PHE A 353 -1.13 -1.84 10.19
N GLY A 354 -2.12 -2.61 9.70
CA GLY A 354 -2.41 -3.97 10.16
C GLY A 354 -3.59 -4.08 11.14
N GLN A 355 -4.08 -2.97 11.68
CA GLN A 355 -5.25 -2.91 12.57
C GLN A 355 -6.42 -2.19 11.90
N ASP A 356 -7.63 -2.40 12.42
CA ASP A 356 -8.79 -1.63 11.99
C ASP A 356 -8.71 -0.20 12.55
N GLY A 357 -9.14 0.76 11.74
CA GLY A 357 -9.23 2.15 12.13
C GLY A 357 -10.59 2.75 11.82
N SER A 358 -10.87 3.93 12.33
CA SER A 358 -12.14 4.63 12.08
C SER A 358 -11.88 5.98 11.42
N TYR A 359 -12.72 6.29 10.44
CA TYR A 359 -12.82 7.60 9.83
C TYR A 359 -13.76 8.49 10.62
N SER A 360 -13.36 9.73 10.87
CA SER A 360 -14.26 10.81 11.27
C SER A 360 -13.78 12.16 10.74
N HIS A 361 -14.74 13.06 10.48
CA HIS A 361 -14.46 14.44 10.08
C HIS A 361 -13.57 15.15 11.12
N GLU A 362 -13.94 15.05 12.39
CA GLU A 362 -13.24 15.70 13.50
C GLU A 362 -11.78 15.22 13.62
N ALA A 363 -11.54 13.92 13.39
CA ALA A 363 -10.18 13.38 13.43
C ALA A 363 -9.32 13.91 12.27
N ILE A 364 -9.87 14.02 11.05
CA ILE A 364 -9.17 14.62 9.92
C ILE A 364 -8.83 16.08 10.20
N VAL A 365 -9.82 16.88 10.61
CA VAL A 365 -9.64 18.31 10.90
C VAL A 365 -8.63 18.53 12.02
N ASN A 366 -8.68 17.69 13.07
CA ASN A 366 -7.71 17.76 14.16
C ASN A 366 -6.28 17.51 13.66
N ARG A 367 -6.05 16.44 12.89
CA ARG A 367 -4.73 16.14 12.33
C ARG A 367 -4.24 17.23 11.38
N LEU A 368 -5.11 17.74 10.50
CA LEU A 368 -4.79 18.82 9.59
C LEU A 368 -4.38 20.09 10.36
N ASN A 369 -5.17 20.51 11.33
CA ASN A 369 -4.94 21.76 12.04
C ASN A 369 -3.80 21.66 13.07
N ALA A 370 -3.73 20.57 13.86
CA ALA A 370 -2.69 20.41 14.87
C ALA A 370 -1.35 20.03 14.24
N ASP A 371 -1.28 18.88 13.57
CA ASP A 371 -0.01 18.32 13.12
C ASP A 371 0.53 19.06 11.90
N LEU A 372 -0.31 19.27 10.86
CA LEU A 372 0.16 19.82 9.60
C LEU A 372 0.25 21.35 9.60
N ALA A 373 -0.82 22.04 9.98
CA ALA A 373 -0.84 23.50 9.92
C ALA A 373 -0.09 24.15 11.09
N ASN A 374 -0.37 23.73 12.34
CA ASN A 374 0.22 24.38 13.52
C ASN A 374 1.65 23.91 13.78
N ASP A 375 1.93 22.60 13.73
CA ASP A 375 3.27 22.12 14.08
C ASP A 375 4.26 22.35 12.92
N LEU A 376 4.09 21.67 11.80
CA LEU A 376 5.03 21.74 10.68
C LEU A 376 4.88 23.04 9.88
N GLY A 377 3.65 23.40 9.49
CA GLY A 377 3.38 24.57 8.65
C GLY A 377 3.75 25.88 9.32
N ASN A 378 3.38 26.06 10.58
CA ASN A 378 3.72 27.28 11.32
C ASN A 378 5.21 27.40 11.63
N LEU A 379 5.91 26.29 11.97
CA LEU A 379 7.36 26.30 12.16
C LEU A 379 8.07 26.75 10.88
N ALA A 380 7.72 26.15 9.73
CA ALA A 380 8.29 26.53 8.44
C ALA A 380 7.97 28.00 8.09
N GLN A 381 6.72 28.43 8.22
CA GLN A 381 6.31 29.80 7.88
C GLN A 381 7.05 30.84 8.74
N ARG A 382 7.15 30.61 10.05
CA ARG A 382 7.81 31.56 10.98
C ARG A 382 9.30 31.63 10.73
N SER A 383 9.99 30.49 10.61
CA SER A 383 11.44 30.45 10.38
C SER A 383 11.83 31.05 9.03
N LEU A 384 11.16 30.66 7.94
CA LEU A 384 11.43 31.18 6.60
C LEU A 384 11.10 32.68 6.47
N THR A 385 10.02 33.15 7.14
CA THR A 385 9.72 34.59 7.17
C THR A 385 10.80 35.38 7.90
N MET A 386 11.35 34.84 8.99
CA MET A 386 12.46 35.49 9.70
C MET A 386 13.73 35.51 8.86
N ILE A 387 14.04 34.40 8.16
CA ILE A 387 15.18 34.34 7.23
C ILE A 387 15.03 35.41 6.12
N ALA A 388 13.86 35.46 5.48
CA ALA A 388 13.59 36.43 4.42
C ALA A 388 13.79 37.88 4.88
N ARG A 389 13.35 38.21 6.11
CA ARG A 389 13.39 39.58 6.65
C ARG A 389 14.73 39.97 7.24
N ASN A 390 15.52 39.04 7.79
CA ASN A 390 16.67 39.35 8.61
C ASN A 390 18.01 38.80 8.05
N CYS A 391 17.95 37.85 7.10
CA CYS A 391 19.12 37.22 6.48
C CYS A 391 19.18 37.45 4.95
N GLY A 392 18.55 38.53 4.47
CA GLY A 392 18.57 38.90 3.04
C GLY A 392 17.89 37.88 2.09
N GLY A 393 16.98 37.02 2.61
CA GLY A 393 16.35 35.96 1.82
C GLY A 393 17.33 34.85 1.40
N GLN A 394 18.39 34.64 2.16
CA GLN A 394 19.39 33.61 1.90
C GLN A 394 19.48 32.65 3.08
N VAL A 395 19.98 31.43 2.84
CA VAL A 395 20.32 30.49 3.91
C VAL A 395 21.25 31.17 4.91
N PRO A 396 20.89 31.23 6.21
CA PRO A 396 21.68 31.92 7.23
C PRO A 396 23.05 31.27 7.46
N LYS A 397 23.95 31.98 8.11
CA LYS A 397 25.23 31.40 8.55
C LYS A 397 25.00 30.41 9.69
N ALA A 398 25.66 29.26 9.62
CA ALA A 398 25.54 28.23 10.65
C ALA A 398 26.14 28.69 11.99
N GLY A 399 27.25 29.49 11.96
CA GLY A 399 27.98 29.86 13.15
C GLY A 399 28.59 28.65 13.87
N GLU A 400 29.10 28.88 15.09
CA GLU A 400 29.50 27.79 15.99
C GLU A 400 28.26 27.22 16.66
N PRO A 401 27.93 25.90 16.47
CA PRO A 401 26.72 25.31 17.02
C PRO A 401 26.81 25.20 18.55
N SER A 402 25.79 25.67 19.24
CA SER A 402 25.62 25.46 20.69
C SER A 402 25.29 23.98 21.01
N ALA A 403 25.27 23.62 22.29
CA ALA A 403 24.86 22.29 22.70
C ALA A 403 23.39 21.97 22.28
N ALA A 404 22.50 22.96 22.32
CA ALA A 404 21.12 22.82 21.92
C ALA A 404 20.97 22.60 20.39
N ASP A 405 21.78 23.30 19.58
CA ASP A 405 21.82 23.13 18.12
C ASP A 405 22.26 21.71 17.75
N ARG A 406 23.37 21.27 18.36
CA ARG A 406 23.90 19.92 18.14
C ARG A 406 22.89 18.83 18.54
N ALA A 407 22.21 19.02 19.67
CA ALA A 407 21.22 18.07 20.13
C ALA A 407 20.04 17.94 19.15
N LEU A 408 19.51 19.07 18.67
CA LEU A 408 18.39 19.05 17.72
C LEU A 408 18.81 18.50 16.35
N LEU A 409 19.99 18.89 15.83
CA LEU A 409 20.52 18.35 14.58
C LEU A 409 20.73 16.83 14.66
N ALA A 410 21.26 16.33 15.79
CA ALA A 410 21.46 14.89 15.98
C ALA A 410 20.14 14.08 15.95
N LEU A 411 19.03 14.66 16.46
CA LEU A 411 17.72 14.04 16.34
C LEU A 411 17.27 13.92 14.89
N ALA A 412 17.47 14.97 14.09
CA ALA A 412 17.13 14.98 12.67
C ALA A 412 18.02 14.02 11.87
N ASP A 413 19.32 13.97 12.16
CA ASP A 413 20.28 13.08 11.50
C ASP A 413 20.02 11.60 11.78
N ALA A 414 19.42 11.27 12.92
CA ALA A 414 19.05 9.91 13.30
C ALA A 414 17.75 9.40 12.63
N LEU A 415 16.94 10.30 12.04
CA LEU A 415 15.65 9.93 11.46
C LEU A 415 15.75 8.89 10.32
N PRO A 416 16.70 8.94 9.36
CA PRO A 416 16.76 7.96 8.28
C PRO A 416 16.90 6.53 8.77
N GLU A 417 17.76 6.28 9.75
CA GLU A 417 17.96 4.93 10.29
C GLU A 417 16.74 4.43 11.05
N LYS A 418 16.15 5.28 11.89
CA LYS A 418 14.90 4.96 12.59
C LYS A 418 13.75 4.70 11.60
N ALA A 419 13.65 5.51 10.54
CA ALA A 419 12.64 5.33 9.50
C ALA A 419 12.81 4.00 8.74
N ARG A 420 14.04 3.59 8.44
CA ARG A 420 14.31 2.27 7.83
C ARG A 420 13.85 1.12 8.73
N GLY A 421 14.14 1.18 10.02
CA GLY A 421 13.69 0.16 10.98
C GLY A 421 12.16 0.08 11.05
N LEU A 422 11.48 1.22 11.21
CA LEU A 422 10.02 1.28 11.26
C LEU A 422 9.36 0.86 9.93
N MET A 423 9.99 1.17 8.79
CA MET A 423 9.52 0.73 7.48
C MET A 423 9.68 -0.78 7.27
N GLN A 424 10.72 -1.39 7.83
CA GLN A 424 10.88 -2.85 7.81
C GLN A 424 9.71 -3.55 8.50
N ASP A 425 9.24 -2.97 9.61
CA ASP A 425 8.07 -3.45 10.36
C ASP A 425 6.73 -2.98 9.75
N LEU A 426 6.76 -2.21 8.66
CA LEU A 426 5.59 -1.55 8.04
C LEU A 426 4.80 -0.67 9.05
N ALA A 427 5.48 -0.13 10.05
CA ALA A 427 4.90 0.69 11.11
C ALA A 427 4.76 2.17 10.69
N LEU A 428 3.97 2.44 9.64
CA LEU A 428 3.83 3.75 8.99
C LEU A 428 3.42 4.85 9.98
N HIS A 429 2.44 4.56 10.85
CA HIS A 429 1.96 5.49 11.88
C HIS A 429 3.04 5.84 12.91
N ALA A 430 3.88 4.85 13.27
CA ALA A 430 4.97 5.04 14.22
C ALA A 430 6.10 5.87 13.59
N MET A 431 6.39 5.66 12.30
CA MET A 431 7.36 6.47 11.57
C MET A 431 6.92 7.93 11.50
N LEU A 432 5.65 8.22 11.21
CA LEU A 432 5.11 9.58 11.27
C LEU A 432 5.19 10.14 12.69
N ALA A 433 4.91 9.34 13.74
CA ALA A 433 5.06 9.79 15.12
C ALA A 433 6.50 10.19 15.47
N GLU A 434 7.49 9.39 15.01
CA GLU A 434 8.91 9.69 15.23
C GLU A 434 9.34 10.98 14.52
N ILE A 435 8.91 11.19 13.27
CA ILE A 435 9.20 12.43 12.54
C ILE A 435 8.57 13.63 13.26
N TRP A 436 7.31 13.51 13.70
CA TRP A 436 6.62 14.59 14.42
C TRP A 436 7.19 14.86 15.80
N SER A 437 7.85 13.88 16.43
CA SER A 437 8.60 14.13 17.68
C SER A 437 9.75 15.12 17.45
N VAL A 438 10.43 15.03 16.31
CA VAL A 438 11.49 15.97 15.91
C VAL A 438 10.92 17.34 15.55
N VAL A 439 9.77 17.41 14.88
CA VAL A 439 9.06 18.67 14.61
C VAL A 439 8.67 19.37 15.91
N ALA A 440 8.14 18.63 16.88
CA ALA A 440 7.79 19.16 18.20
C ALA A 440 9.03 19.70 18.95
N GLU A 441 10.16 18.98 18.90
CA GLU A 441 11.41 19.44 19.50
C GLU A 441 11.94 20.70 18.81
N ALA A 442 11.85 20.77 17.47
CA ALA A 442 12.22 21.96 16.72
C ALA A 442 11.36 23.18 17.08
N ASN A 443 10.05 22.99 17.31
CA ASN A 443 9.17 24.05 17.81
C ASN A 443 9.56 24.52 19.21
N ARG A 444 9.88 23.59 20.14
CA ARG A 444 10.37 23.94 21.49
C ARG A 444 11.70 24.70 21.44
N TYR A 445 12.63 24.20 20.62
CA TYR A 445 13.92 24.84 20.38
C TYR A 445 13.73 26.26 19.84
N PHE A 446 12.95 26.43 18.76
CA PHE A 446 12.70 27.73 18.14
C PHE A 446 12.07 28.73 19.11
N ALA A 447 11.12 28.28 19.92
CA ALA A 447 10.49 29.11 20.94
C ALA A 447 11.46 29.47 22.08
N GLY A 448 12.25 28.49 22.56
CA GLY A 448 13.19 28.68 23.67
C GLY A 448 14.43 29.52 23.31
N GLN A 449 14.84 29.53 22.03
CA GLN A 449 15.96 30.36 21.55
C GLN A 449 15.53 31.81 21.26
N GLU A 450 14.22 32.07 21.15
CA GLU A 450 13.67 33.42 20.89
C GLU A 450 14.38 34.21 19.76
N PRO A 451 14.48 33.71 18.53
CA PRO A 451 15.23 34.38 17.47
C PRO A 451 14.71 35.80 17.18
N TRP A 452 13.47 36.10 17.46
CA TRP A 452 12.90 37.47 17.36
C TRP A 452 13.51 38.45 18.38
N THR A 453 13.96 37.96 19.53
CA THR A 453 14.69 38.74 20.55
C THR A 453 16.16 38.84 20.15
N LEU A 454 16.77 37.73 19.76
CA LEU A 454 18.19 37.65 19.32
C LEU A 454 18.48 38.59 18.15
N ARG A 455 17.51 38.86 17.27
CA ARG A 455 17.64 39.83 16.19
C ARG A 455 18.22 41.18 16.64
N LYS A 456 17.92 41.59 17.86
CA LYS A 456 18.34 42.89 18.42
C LYS A 456 19.59 42.77 19.29
N THR A 457 19.78 41.64 19.96
CA THR A 457 20.78 41.44 21.01
C THR A 457 22.02 40.67 20.52
N ASP A 458 21.80 39.66 19.68
CA ASP A 458 22.84 38.80 19.11
C ASP A 458 22.42 38.29 17.72
N PRO A 459 22.58 39.10 16.65
CA PRO A 459 22.19 38.69 15.30
C PRO A 459 22.92 37.46 14.78
N ALA A 460 24.18 37.23 15.21
CA ALA A 460 24.93 36.04 14.80
C ALA A 460 24.30 34.76 15.38
N ARG A 461 23.88 34.80 16.65
CA ARG A 461 23.18 33.69 17.28
C ARG A 461 21.80 33.47 16.63
N MET A 462 21.10 34.56 16.29
CA MET A 462 19.83 34.46 15.54
C MET A 462 20.02 33.69 14.23
N GLU A 463 21.06 34.04 13.43
CA GLU A 463 21.37 33.33 12.18
C GLU A 463 21.60 31.82 12.42
N ALA A 464 22.41 31.47 13.43
CA ALA A 464 22.67 30.07 13.78
C ALA A 464 21.39 29.31 14.18
N VAL A 465 20.48 29.95 14.94
CA VAL A 465 19.16 29.34 15.30
C VAL A 465 18.29 29.11 14.07
N LEU A 466 18.25 30.10 13.17
CA LEU A 466 17.47 30.00 11.94
C LEU A 466 18.06 28.95 10.99
N TYR A 467 19.39 28.85 10.89
CA TYR A 467 20.09 27.82 10.13
C TYR A 467 19.74 26.41 10.66
N THR A 468 19.89 26.20 11.96
CA THR A 468 19.57 24.92 12.61
C THR A 468 18.11 24.51 12.36
N THR A 469 17.18 25.46 12.49
CA THR A 469 15.75 25.19 12.22
C THR A 469 15.51 24.84 10.75
N ALA A 470 16.15 25.56 9.81
CA ALA A 470 16.03 25.27 8.37
C ALA A 470 16.59 23.89 8.01
N GLU A 471 17.70 23.47 8.63
CA GLU A 471 18.26 22.13 8.45
C GLU A 471 17.32 21.03 8.94
N VAL A 472 16.72 21.20 10.10
CA VAL A 472 15.71 20.24 10.60
C VAL A 472 14.49 20.16 9.68
N LEU A 473 14.01 21.31 9.19
CA LEU A 473 12.92 21.35 8.21
C LEU A 473 13.31 20.65 6.89
N ARG A 474 14.57 20.76 6.44
CA ARG A 474 15.08 20.03 5.28
C ARG A 474 15.02 18.51 5.51
N ALA A 475 15.56 18.03 6.63
CA ALA A 475 15.56 16.62 6.96
C ALA A 475 14.12 16.07 7.08
N VAL A 476 13.24 16.79 7.79
CA VAL A 476 11.81 16.44 7.90
C VAL A 476 11.16 16.45 6.51
N GLY A 477 11.40 17.49 5.69
CA GLY A 477 10.87 17.60 4.33
C GLY A 477 11.26 16.41 3.45
N ILE A 478 12.48 15.90 3.56
CA ILE A 478 12.93 14.70 2.85
C ILE A 478 12.16 13.46 3.34
N LEU A 479 12.02 13.26 4.65
CA LEU A 479 11.40 12.07 5.22
C LEU A 479 9.89 12.01 5.08
N VAL A 480 9.20 13.15 4.92
CA VAL A 480 7.73 13.15 4.77
C VAL A 480 7.26 13.04 3.32
N GLN A 481 8.16 13.05 2.31
CA GLN A 481 7.80 12.89 0.90
C GLN A 481 6.92 11.67 0.61
N PRO A 482 7.11 10.50 1.25
CA PRO A 482 6.24 9.35 1.03
C PRO A 482 4.79 9.56 1.48
N PHE A 483 4.56 10.42 2.45
CA PHE A 483 3.28 10.59 3.14
C PHE A 483 2.48 11.80 2.62
N ILE A 484 3.17 12.92 2.42
CA ILE A 484 2.61 14.22 2.00
C ILE A 484 3.43 14.80 0.84
N PRO A 485 3.45 14.12 -0.32
CA PRO A 485 4.41 14.40 -1.39
C PRO A 485 4.39 15.83 -1.90
N SER A 486 3.21 16.42 -2.12
CA SER A 486 3.09 17.78 -2.65
C SER A 486 3.55 18.84 -1.65
N ALA A 487 3.21 18.70 -0.38
CA ALA A 487 3.62 19.63 0.67
C ALA A 487 5.13 19.52 0.98
N ALA A 488 5.65 18.27 0.97
CA ALA A 488 7.07 18.02 1.13
C ALA A 488 7.89 18.65 -0.01
N ALA A 489 7.43 18.50 -1.25
CA ALA A 489 8.08 19.14 -2.41
C ALA A 489 8.11 20.67 -2.25
N ARG A 490 6.97 21.29 -1.90
CA ARG A 490 6.92 22.76 -1.64
C ARG A 490 7.85 23.19 -0.52
N LEU A 491 7.92 22.43 0.58
CA LEU A 491 8.84 22.74 1.70
C LEU A 491 10.30 22.71 1.24
N LEU A 492 10.69 21.68 0.49
CA LEU A 492 12.04 21.53 -0.02
C LEU A 492 12.38 22.59 -1.08
N ASP A 493 11.41 22.98 -1.93
CA ASP A 493 11.56 24.08 -2.87
C ASP A 493 11.80 25.42 -2.13
N LEU A 494 11.04 25.69 -1.06
CA LEU A 494 11.22 26.90 -0.22
C LEU A 494 12.57 26.93 0.49
N LEU A 495 13.21 25.78 0.69
CA LEU A 495 14.56 25.64 1.24
C LEU A 495 15.65 25.58 0.14
N ALA A 496 15.28 25.76 -1.12
CA ALA A 496 16.14 25.66 -2.30
C ALA A 496 16.92 24.32 -2.39
N VAL A 497 16.31 23.21 -1.91
CA VAL A 497 16.88 21.86 -2.04
C VAL A 497 16.60 21.35 -3.43
N ALA A 498 17.65 21.05 -4.20
CA ALA A 498 17.51 20.50 -5.56
C ALA A 498 16.86 19.10 -5.54
N PRO A 499 16.07 18.71 -6.57
CA PRO A 499 15.38 17.44 -6.59
C PRO A 499 16.30 16.21 -6.42
N GLU A 500 17.51 16.25 -6.97
CA GLU A 500 18.54 15.21 -6.87
C GLU A 500 19.16 15.08 -5.46
N ALA A 501 18.97 16.08 -4.58
CA ALA A 501 19.46 16.12 -3.19
C ALA A 501 18.33 15.87 -2.17
N ARG A 502 17.30 15.10 -2.56
CA ARG A 502 16.11 14.84 -1.72
C ARG A 502 15.94 13.37 -1.35
N ASN A 503 17.03 12.59 -1.34
CA ASN A 503 17.00 11.17 -0.96
C ASN A 503 17.32 10.99 0.54
N LEU A 504 17.07 9.81 1.09
CA LEU A 504 17.42 9.53 2.49
C LEU A 504 18.93 9.64 2.74
N ALA A 505 19.75 9.35 1.73
CA ALA A 505 21.19 9.49 1.81
C ALA A 505 21.65 10.96 1.94
N ASP A 506 20.79 11.90 1.54
CA ASP A 506 21.09 13.34 1.60
C ASP A 506 20.74 13.95 2.97
N VAL A 507 20.27 13.16 3.94
CA VAL A 507 20.06 13.59 5.32
C VAL A 507 21.32 13.28 6.13
N GLY A 508 21.91 14.32 6.75
CA GLY A 508 23.09 14.13 7.57
C GLY A 508 24.07 15.32 7.48
N PRO A 509 25.15 15.29 8.25
CA PRO A 509 26.09 16.42 8.39
C PRO A 509 26.79 16.80 7.08
N ASP A 510 27.00 15.84 6.17
CA ASP A 510 27.73 16.08 4.92
C ASP A 510 26.89 16.75 3.82
N HIS A 511 25.56 16.87 4.02
CA HIS A 511 24.60 17.37 3.05
C HIS A 511 23.80 18.59 3.55
N ARG A 512 24.41 19.41 4.41
CA ARG A 512 23.76 20.59 5.00
C ARG A 512 23.47 21.68 3.95
N LEU A 513 22.47 22.51 4.25
CA LEU A 513 22.20 23.72 3.47
C LEU A 513 23.46 24.59 3.39
N VAL A 514 23.73 25.13 2.20
CA VAL A 514 24.91 25.99 1.96
C VAL A 514 24.56 27.45 2.33
N PRO A 515 25.20 28.03 3.35
CA PRO A 515 24.98 29.42 3.72
C PRO A 515 25.14 30.37 2.52
N GLY A 516 24.23 31.36 2.42
CA GLY A 516 24.24 32.33 1.32
C GLY A 516 23.43 31.87 0.08
N THR A 517 22.95 30.63 0.02
CA THR A 517 22.03 30.18 -1.05
C THR A 517 20.75 31.00 -1.00
N ALA A 518 20.33 31.59 -2.13
CA ALA A 518 19.11 32.37 -2.23
C ALA A 518 17.88 31.47 -2.04
N LEU A 519 16.96 31.88 -1.19
CA LEU A 519 15.70 31.18 -0.93
C LEU A 519 14.52 31.88 -1.61
N PRO A 520 13.52 31.12 -2.09
CA PRO A 520 12.26 31.68 -2.57
C PRO A 520 11.52 32.47 -1.48
N ALA A 521 10.61 33.34 -1.90
CA ALA A 521 9.72 34.03 -0.96
C ALA A 521 8.90 33.01 -0.16
N PRO A 522 8.81 33.14 1.17
CA PRO A 522 8.06 32.18 1.98
C PRO A 522 6.57 32.20 1.66
N SER A 523 6.00 31.01 1.54
CA SER A 523 4.58 30.81 1.36
C SER A 523 4.07 29.69 2.29
N PRO A 524 2.78 29.70 2.70
CA PRO A 524 2.23 28.66 3.54
C PRO A 524 2.27 27.29 2.87
N ILE A 525 2.65 26.25 3.64
CA ILE A 525 2.65 24.86 3.17
C ILE A 525 1.27 24.24 3.35
N PHE A 526 0.64 24.48 4.51
CA PHE A 526 -0.69 24.02 4.83
C PHE A 526 -1.58 25.19 5.25
N PRO A 527 -2.71 25.45 4.55
CA PRO A 527 -3.74 26.33 5.06
C PRO A 527 -4.42 25.66 6.26
N ARG A 528 -4.85 26.46 7.22
CA ARG A 528 -5.71 25.97 8.30
C ARG A 528 -7.10 25.66 7.73
N TYR A 529 -7.63 24.49 8.09
CA TYR A 529 -9.02 24.17 7.74
C TYR A 529 -9.97 25.02 8.60
N VAL A 530 -10.92 25.64 7.93
CA VAL A 530 -12.02 26.39 8.55
C VAL A 530 -13.32 25.80 8.02
N GLU A 531 -14.26 25.52 8.92
CA GLU A 531 -15.58 25.04 8.51
C GLU A 531 -16.22 26.03 7.53
N PRO A 532 -16.77 25.53 6.41
CA PRO A 532 -17.59 26.39 5.55
C PRO A 532 -18.72 27.02 6.36
N GLU A 533 -18.96 28.30 6.17
CA GLU A 533 -20.15 28.96 6.74
C GLU A 533 -21.41 28.26 6.21
N ALA A 534 -22.32 27.85 7.12
CA ALA A 534 -23.51 27.07 6.83
C ALA A 534 -24.55 27.87 6.01
#